data_fbb60e29505cd720e3e6060b7f158cfa
#
_entry.id   fbb60e29505cd720e3e6060b7f158cfa
#
_cell.length_a   1.000
_cell.length_b   1.000
_cell.length_c   1.000
_cell.angle_alpha   90.00
_cell.angle_beta   90.00
_cell.angle_gamma   90.00
#
_symmetry.space_group_name_H-M   'P 1'
#
loop_
_entity.id
_entity.type
_entity.pdbx_description
1 polymer ?
#
loop_
_entity_poly.entity_id
_entity_poly.type
_entity_poly.pdbx_seq_one_letter_code
_entity_poly.pdbx_strand_id
1 'polypeptide(L)'
;MSTLTLTHAQVLDPSQGLNQLSDIVIEYGLIAAITPAGQSTSSNPEFDAEQALLIPGLIDLSANINNVTSETLAAAKGGITHLCAQPNSKPLIDTPANVSLLQQASAKANSSRLLPIGALTQNLAGDQLANMHSLKQAGCIALSNARAPIKNALVLRRIMEYAKTHNMLIMLTAEDCDLSANGKMHEGPTANRLGLAGIAAVAETTALAQQLLLVELTGCRTHFSQLSCGRSVAMIRDAQAQGLPVSADVAIANLMFTDEDVNGFNSTFYVQPPLRTEADRKALLAGVNDGTLAICSNHQAQDIAAKKAPFAAAEPGMSILDTWLSMMLTLVNKRELELNAMINASSILPAKILGLKAGLQLKQLANLVVVKQEAKVCYSADSIASTGKNNPVLGEILMGEVTLTLSAGREVYRA
;
A
#
# COMPACT_ATOMS: atom_id res chain seq x y z
N MET A 1 -22.47 -9.58 15.17
CA MET A 1 -21.91 -8.21 15.08
C MET A 1 -21.26 -7.95 16.42
N SER A 2 -19.99 -7.59 16.43
CA SER A 2 -19.20 -7.48 17.65
C SER A 2 -19.52 -6.19 18.41
N THR A 3 -19.63 -6.31 19.72
CA THR A 3 -19.63 -5.20 20.66
C THR A 3 -18.34 -5.31 21.47
N LEU A 4 -17.62 -4.19 21.63
CA LEU A 4 -16.34 -4.13 22.31
C LEU A 4 -16.09 -2.71 22.82
N THR A 5 -15.53 -2.56 23.99
CA THR A 5 -15.01 -1.27 24.48
C THR A 5 -13.49 -1.35 24.54
N LEU A 6 -12.84 -0.42 23.86
CA LEU A 6 -11.39 -0.22 23.97
C LEU A 6 -11.16 0.84 25.02
N THR A 7 -10.48 0.49 26.11
CA THR A 7 -10.24 1.41 27.22
C THR A 7 -8.80 1.89 27.24
N HIS A 8 -8.57 3.07 27.80
CA HIS A 8 -7.24 3.68 28.00
C HIS A 8 -6.36 3.70 26.75
N ALA A 9 -6.94 3.98 25.56
CA ALA A 9 -6.17 4.08 24.32
C ALA A 9 -5.66 5.52 24.10
N GLN A 10 -4.40 5.69 23.70
CA GLN A 10 -3.91 6.96 23.17
C GLN A 10 -4.41 7.09 21.73
N VAL A 11 -5.56 7.73 21.56
CA VAL A 11 -6.21 7.89 20.26
C VAL A 11 -5.54 9.00 19.48
N LEU A 12 -5.07 8.68 18.27
CA LEU A 12 -4.48 9.64 17.34
C LEU A 12 -5.13 9.52 15.96
N ASP A 13 -5.88 10.56 15.59
CA ASP A 13 -6.48 10.68 14.25
C ASP A 13 -6.32 12.11 13.72
N PRO A 14 -5.34 12.35 12.82
CA PRO A 14 -5.11 13.67 12.25
C PRO A 14 -6.31 14.22 11.48
N SER A 15 -7.17 13.35 10.90
CA SER A 15 -8.32 13.78 10.12
C SER A 15 -9.44 14.37 10.98
N GLN A 16 -9.48 14.03 12.26
CA GLN A 16 -10.45 14.51 13.24
C GLN A 16 -9.84 15.48 14.26
N GLY A 17 -8.52 15.73 14.17
CA GLY A 17 -7.79 16.51 15.18
C GLY A 17 -7.74 15.82 16.56
N LEU A 18 -7.93 14.51 16.62
CA LEU A 18 -7.88 13.73 17.86
C LEU A 18 -6.43 13.40 18.21
N ASN A 19 -6.04 13.72 19.43
CA ASN A 19 -4.78 13.29 20.05
C ASN A 19 -4.96 13.31 21.57
N GLN A 20 -5.61 12.27 22.11
CA GLN A 20 -5.95 12.23 23.53
C GLN A 20 -6.15 10.81 24.04
N LEU A 21 -6.00 10.61 25.34
CA LEU A 21 -6.31 9.36 26.01
C LEU A 21 -7.84 9.20 26.09
N SER A 22 -8.38 8.13 25.48
CA SER A 22 -9.82 7.92 25.31
C SER A 22 -10.23 6.47 25.42
N ASP A 23 -11.52 6.27 25.68
CA ASP A 23 -12.21 5.00 25.51
C ASP A 23 -13.03 5.05 24.22
N ILE A 24 -13.05 3.95 23.46
CA ILE A 24 -13.83 3.82 22.22
C ILE A 24 -14.85 2.70 22.41
N VAL A 25 -16.13 3.04 22.32
CA VAL A 25 -17.22 2.07 22.39
C VAL A 25 -17.61 1.67 20.96
N ILE A 26 -17.61 0.36 20.72
CA ILE A 26 -18.01 -0.23 19.44
C ILE A 26 -19.27 -1.05 19.68
N GLU A 27 -20.32 -0.73 18.92
CA GLU A 27 -21.60 -1.44 18.93
C GLU A 27 -21.99 -1.84 17.52
N TYR A 28 -22.35 -3.10 17.34
CA TYR A 28 -22.73 -3.66 16.04
C TYR A 28 -21.70 -3.40 14.93
N GLY A 29 -20.41 -3.34 15.32
CA GLY A 29 -19.29 -3.05 14.40
C GLY A 29 -19.09 -1.58 14.06
N LEU A 30 -19.88 -0.66 14.64
CA LEU A 30 -19.78 0.78 14.44
C LEU A 30 -19.15 1.46 15.65
N ILE A 31 -18.43 2.55 15.44
CA ILE A 31 -17.99 3.44 16.53
C ILE A 31 -19.21 4.16 17.09
N ALA A 32 -19.64 3.77 18.30
CA ALA A 32 -20.81 4.34 18.98
C ALA A 32 -20.45 5.60 19.79
N ALA A 33 -19.29 5.57 20.47
CA ALA A 33 -18.80 6.70 21.25
C ALA A 33 -17.25 6.73 21.29
N ILE A 34 -16.73 7.94 21.45
CA ILE A 34 -15.32 8.21 21.81
C ILE A 34 -15.40 9.15 23.01
N THR A 35 -14.96 8.70 24.18
CA THR A 35 -15.06 9.45 25.45
C THR A 35 -13.68 9.57 26.10
N PRO A 36 -13.45 10.55 26.96
CA PRO A 36 -12.23 10.58 27.75
C PRO A 36 -12.04 9.27 28.54
N ALA A 37 -10.80 8.84 28.74
CA ALA A 37 -10.50 7.57 29.38
C ALA A 37 -11.12 7.45 30.78
N GLY A 38 -11.69 6.26 31.07
CA GLY A 38 -12.37 5.96 32.35
C GLY A 38 -13.77 6.55 32.47
N GLN A 39 -14.32 7.19 31.43
CA GLN A 39 -15.67 7.73 31.43
C GLN A 39 -16.69 6.88 30.63
N SER A 40 -16.22 5.78 30.03
CA SER A 40 -17.15 4.86 29.37
C SER A 40 -18.05 4.18 30.40
N THR A 41 -19.36 4.21 30.14
CA THR A 41 -20.38 3.51 30.96
C THR A 41 -20.88 2.23 30.28
N SER A 42 -20.17 1.78 29.23
CA SER A 42 -20.55 0.59 28.47
C SER A 42 -20.34 -0.69 29.30
N SER A 43 -21.26 -1.64 29.17
CA SER A 43 -21.17 -3.00 29.75
C SER A 43 -20.62 -4.01 28.74
N ASN A 44 -20.08 -3.57 27.62
CA ASN A 44 -19.49 -4.44 26.60
C ASN A 44 -18.23 -5.14 27.12
N PRO A 45 -17.81 -6.26 26.51
CA PRO A 45 -16.47 -6.80 26.71
C PRO A 45 -15.41 -5.72 26.52
N GLU A 46 -14.39 -5.71 27.37
CA GLU A 46 -13.34 -4.70 27.36
C GLU A 46 -12.03 -5.24 26.82
N PHE A 47 -11.30 -4.37 26.13
CA PHE A 47 -9.90 -4.54 25.78
C PHE A 47 -9.16 -3.30 26.30
N ASP A 48 -8.34 -3.49 27.32
CA ASP A 48 -7.47 -2.42 27.84
C ASP A 48 -6.29 -2.23 26.89
N ALA A 49 -6.20 -1.05 26.30
CA ALA A 49 -5.12 -0.70 25.39
C ALA A 49 -3.81 -0.32 26.13
N GLU A 50 -3.82 -0.25 27.47
CA GLU A 50 -2.61 0.04 28.29
C GLU A 50 -1.88 1.31 27.82
N GLN A 51 -2.60 2.34 27.42
CA GLN A 51 -2.10 3.59 26.81
C GLN A 51 -1.37 3.41 25.46
N ALA A 52 -1.51 2.24 24.82
CA ALA A 52 -0.98 2.03 23.49
C ALA A 52 -1.63 2.98 22.47
N LEU A 53 -0.91 3.27 21.40
CA LEU A 53 -1.38 4.11 20.32
C LEU A 53 -2.52 3.43 19.57
N LEU A 54 -3.67 4.11 19.44
CA LEU A 54 -4.80 3.69 18.62
C LEU A 54 -4.96 4.64 17.45
N ILE A 55 -4.87 4.10 16.24
CA ILE A 55 -4.94 4.84 14.98
C ILE A 55 -6.04 4.29 14.07
N PRO A 56 -6.53 5.07 13.09
CA PRO A 56 -7.37 4.54 12.03
C PRO A 56 -6.70 3.37 11.31
N GLY A 57 -7.51 2.36 10.95
CA GLY A 57 -7.01 1.17 10.26
C GLY A 57 -6.28 1.52 8.97
N LEU A 58 -5.17 0.84 8.72
CA LEU A 58 -4.33 1.09 7.57
C LEU A 58 -4.97 0.56 6.28
N ILE A 59 -4.66 1.21 5.16
CA ILE A 59 -5.14 0.87 3.82
C ILE A 59 -3.93 0.75 2.90
N ASP A 60 -3.68 -0.45 2.41
CA ASP A 60 -2.61 -0.68 1.44
C ASP A 60 -3.15 -0.62 0.00
N LEU A 61 -2.54 0.24 -0.82
CA LEU A 61 -2.96 0.48 -2.21
C LEU A 61 -2.42 -0.55 -3.20
N SER A 62 -1.46 -1.40 -2.80
CA SER A 62 -0.79 -2.29 -3.76
C SER A 62 -0.23 -3.56 -3.13
N ALA A 63 -0.94 -4.68 -3.31
CA ALA A 63 -0.41 -6.00 -2.99
C ALA A 63 -0.75 -7.02 -4.09
N ASN A 64 0.21 -7.88 -4.40
CA ASN A 64 -0.03 -9.04 -5.25
C ASN A 64 -0.45 -10.22 -4.38
N ILE A 65 -1.66 -10.75 -4.62
CA ILE A 65 -2.28 -11.76 -3.77
C ILE A 65 -2.25 -13.13 -4.46
N ASN A 66 -1.37 -13.99 -3.99
CA ASN A 66 -1.26 -15.37 -4.45
C ASN A 66 -2.06 -16.36 -3.57
N ASN A 67 -2.18 -16.06 -2.27
CA ASN A 67 -2.96 -16.83 -1.30
C ASN A 67 -3.77 -15.88 -0.43
N VAL A 68 -5.09 -15.89 -0.62
CA VAL A 68 -5.99 -14.94 0.06
C VAL A 68 -5.92 -15.09 1.58
N THR A 69 -5.92 -16.32 2.10
CA THR A 69 -6.00 -16.56 3.55
C THR A 69 -4.75 -16.07 4.27
N SER A 70 -3.57 -16.46 3.80
CA SER A 70 -2.30 -16.08 4.42
C SER A 70 -2.01 -14.59 4.28
N GLU A 71 -2.26 -14.01 3.07
CA GLU A 71 -1.91 -12.61 2.82
C GLU A 71 -2.88 -11.65 3.51
N THR A 72 -4.17 -12.00 3.65
CA THR A 72 -5.09 -11.17 4.45
C THR A 72 -4.80 -11.27 5.96
N LEU A 73 -4.33 -12.42 6.45
CA LEU A 73 -3.87 -12.56 7.83
C LEU A 73 -2.58 -11.77 8.06
N ALA A 74 -1.61 -11.84 7.14
CA ALA A 74 -0.38 -11.05 7.19
C ALA A 74 -0.69 -9.54 7.22
N ALA A 75 -1.65 -9.11 6.40
CA ALA A 75 -2.13 -7.74 6.40
C ALA A 75 -2.73 -7.34 7.76
N ALA A 76 -3.59 -8.19 8.35
CA ALA A 76 -4.18 -7.93 9.66
C ALA A 76 -3.11 -7.82 10.77
N LYS A 77 -2.09 -8.67 10.75
CA LYS A 77 -0.93 -8.58 11.66
C LYS A 77 -0.14 -7.29 11.48
N GLY A 78 -0.06 -6.78 10.26
CA GLY A 78 0.56 -5.49 9.94
C GLY A 78 -0.36 -4.27 10.16
N GLY A 79 -1.55 -4.43 10.77
CA GLY A 79 -2.47 -3.33 11.05
C GLY A 79 -3.31 -2.87 9.84
N ILE A 80 -3.26 -3.60 8.73
CA ILE A 80 -3.98 -3.28 7.50
C ILE A 80 -5.42 -3.78 7.60
N THR A 81 -6.40 -2.91 7.45
CA THR A 81 -7.83 -3.26 7.46
C THR A 81 -8.38 -3.46 6.04
N HIS A 82 -7.83 -2.73 5.07
CA HIS A 82 -8.18 -2.82 3.66
C HIS A 82 -6.92 -3.02 2.81
N LEU A 83 -6.96 -4.00 1.92
CA LEU A 83 -5.83 -4.41 1.10
C LEU A 83 -6.25 -4.44 -0.37
N CYS A 84 -5.68 -3.56 -1.19
CA CYS A 84 -5.94 -3.54 -2.63
C CYS A 84 -5.19 -4.69 -3.33
N ALA A 85 -5.95 -5.62 -3.91
CA ALA A 85 -5.40 -6.73 -4.69
C ALA A 85 -5.16 -6.29 -6.13
N GLN A 86 -3.89 -6.32 -6.56
CA GLN A 86 -3.47 -5.96 -7.92
C GLN A 86 -4.07 -6.91 -8.97
N PRO A 87 -4.34 -6.45 -10.21
CA PRO A 87 -5.02 -7.24 -11.22
C PRO A 87 -4.24 -8.50 -11.67
N ASN A 88 -2.92 -8.50 -11.52
CA ASN A 88 -2.05 -9.67 -11.77
C ASN A 88 -2.00 -10.68 -10.60
N SER A 89 -2.90 -10.56 -9.62
CA SER A 89 -3.13 -11.59 -8.60
C SER A 89 -3.64 -12.90 -9.23
N LYS A 90 -3.64 -13.96 -8.47
CA LYS A 90 -4.14 -15.27 -8.93
C LYS A 90 -5.49 -15.60 -8.28
N PRO A 91 -6.59 -15.74 -9.07
CA PRO A 91 -6.68 -15.59 -10.55
C PRO A 91 -6.55 -14.12 -10.99
N LEU A 92 -6.23 -13.90 -12.27
CA LEU A 92 -6.19 -12.58 -12.91
C LEU A 92 -7.53 -11.85 -12.76
N ILE A 93 -7.53 -10.59 -12.35
CA ILE A 93 -8.78 -9.83 -12.08
C ILE A 93 -9.21 -9.07 -13.36
N ASP A 94 -9.55 -9.77 -14.41
CA ASP A 94 -9.96 -9.24 -15.71
C ASP A 94 -11.40 -9.57 -16.11
N THR A 95 -12.10 -10.38 -15.29
CA THR A 95 -13.50 -10.76 -15.48
C THR A 95 -14.32 -10.59 -14.21
N PRO A 96 -15.64 -10.30 -14.30
CA PRO A 96 -16.54 -10.27 -13.14
C PRO A 96 -16.55 -11.56 -12.32
N ALA A 97 -16.36 -12.73 -12.96
CA ALA A 97 -16.30 -14.01 -12.27
C ALA A 97 -15.08 -14.09 -11.32
N ASN A 98 -13.91 -13.64 -11.78
CA ASN A 98 -12.69 -13.63 -10.97
C ASN A 98 -12.78 -12.60 -9.83
N VAL A 99 -13.44 -11.45 -10.04
CA VAL A 99 -13.75 -10.51 -8.98
C VAL A 99 -14.60 -11.16 -7.88
N SER A 100 -15.69 -11.84 -8.28
CA SER A 100 -16.59 -12.53 -7.35
C SER A 100 -15.87 -13.65 -6.58
N LEU A 101 -15.02 -14.41 -7.25
CA LEU A 101 -14.22 -15.46 -6.63
C LEU A 101 -13.28 -14.89 -5.55
N LEU A 102 -12.58 -13.79 -5.84
CA LEU A 102 -11.70 -13.13 -4.90
C LEU A 102 -12.47 -12.58 -3.68
N GLN A 103 -13.64 -11.95 -3.91
CA GLN A 103 -14.49 -11.44 -2.84
C GLN A 103 -15.02 -12.55 -1.93
N GLN A 104 -15.45 -13.68 -2.49
CA GLN A 104 -15.88 -14.85 -1.71
C GLN A 104 -14.73 -15.43 -0.88
N ALA A 105 -13.53 -15.55 -1.48
CA ALA A 105 -12.34 -16.01 -0.75
C ALA A 105 -11.97 -15.05 0.40
N SER A 106 -12.04 -13.73 0.18
CA SER A 106 -11.82 -12.71 1.20
C SER A 106 -12.84 -12.80 2.34
N ALA A 107 -14.12 -12.96 2.01
CA ALA A 107 -15.17 -13.13 3.01
C ALA A 107 -14.97 -14.39 3.86
N LYS A 108 -14.54 -15.50 3.23
CA LYS A 108 -14.25 -16.77 3.92
C LYS A 108 -13.02 -16.68 4.81
N ALA A 109 -11.99 -15.94 4.40
CA ALA A 109 -10.77 -15.73 5.19
C ALA A 109 -11.04 -14.98 6.51
N ASN A 110 -12.10 -14.17 6.55
CA ASN A 110 -12.56 -13.44 7.73
C ASN A 110 -11.43 -12.62 8.41
N SER A 111 -10.58 -11.98 7.61
CA SER A 111 -9.43 -11.18 8.03
C SER A 111 -9.50 -9.78 7.42
N SER A 112 -8.38 -9.17 7.02
CA SER A 112 -8.36 -7.90 6.31
C SER A 112 -9.20 -7.96 5.03
N ARG A 113 -9.95 -6.88 4.75
CA ARG A 113 -10.84 -6.84 3.58
C ARG A 113 -10.04 -6.63 2.30
N LEU A 114 -10.19 -7.52 1.32
CA LEU A 114 -9.65 -7.31 -0.02
C LEU A 114 -10.53 -6.36 -0.83
N LEU A 115 -9.86 -5.44 -1.53
CA LEU A 115 -10.43 -4.50 -2.48
C LEU A 115 -9.86 -4.85 -3.87
N PRO A 116 -10.65 -5.47 -4.77
CA PRO A 116 -10.13 -5.85 -6.09
C PRO A 116 -9.80 -4.63 -6.95
N ILE A 117 -8.63 -4.64 -7.58
CA ILE A 117 -8.27 -3.75 -8.68
C ILE A 117 -8.42 -4.54 -9.97
N GLY A 118 -9.30 -4.11 -10.87
CA GLY A 118 -9.54 -4.79 -12.13
C GLY A 118 -8.53 -4.42 -13.23
N ALA A 119 -8.40 -5.27 -14.25
CA ALA A 119 -7.52 -5.02 -15.38
C ALA A 119 -8.02 -3.88 -16.29
N LEU A 120 -7.11 -3.02 -16.77
CA LEU A 120 -7.39 -2.01 -17.79
C LEU A 120 -7.48 -2.61 -19.19
N THR A 121 -6.68 -3.63 -19.46
CA THR A 121 -6.64 -4.32 -20.76
C THR A 121 -6.87 -5.81 -20.59
N GLN A 122 -7.39 -6.46 -21.64
CA GLN A 122 -7.61 -7.91 -21.65
C GLN A 122 -6.29 -8.65 -21.40
N ASN A 123 -6.32 -9.60 -20.49
CA ASN A 123 -5.14 -10.38 -20.06
C ASN A 123 -3.92 -9.52 -19.67
N LEU A 124 -4.10 -8.23 -19.35
CA LEU A 124 -3.03 -7.24 -19.12
C LEU A 124 -2.10 -7.04 -20.32
N ALA A 125 -2.52 -7.37 -21.54
CA ALA A 125 -1.67 -7.35 -22.73
C ALA A 125 -1.31 -5.95 -23.24
N GLY A 126 -2.02 -4.91 -22.79
CA GLY A 126 -1.70 -3.49 -23.11
C GLY A 126 -2.24 -2.99 -24.46
N ASP A 127 -3.02 -3.79 -25.18
CA ASP A 127 -3.48 -3.49 -26.54
C ASP A 127 -5.01 -3.30 -26.66
N GLN A 128 -5.79 -4.16 -26.02
CA GLN A 128 -7.26 -4.13 -26.06
C GLN A 128 -7.85 -3.84 -24.68
N LEU A 129 -8.81 -2.88 -24.64
CA LEU A 129 -9.48 -2.53 -23.39
C LEU A 129 -10.21 -3.75 -22.81
N ALA A 130 -10.10 -3.94 -21.50
CA ALA A 130 -10.96 -4.84 -20.76
C ALA A 130 -12.39 -4.27 -20.66
N ASN A 131 -13.35 -5.11 -20.26
CA ASN A 131 -14.69 -4.61 -19.95
C ASN A 131 -14.71 -3.90 -18.58
N MET A 132 -14.08 -2.72 -18.53
CA MET A 132 -13.88 -1.95 -17.29
C MET A 132 -15.19 -1.63 -16.57
N HIS A 133 -16.28 -1.37 -17.31
CA HIS A 133 -17.58 -1.10 -16.71
C HIS A 133 -18.11 -2.32 -15.95
N SER A 134 -18.04 -3.51 -16.53
CA SER A 134 -18.46 -4.74 -15.86
C SER A 134 -17.59 -5.07 -14.64
N LEU A 135 -16.29 -4.78 -14.69
CA LEU A 135 -15.39 -4.95 -13.55
C LEU A 135 -15.77 -4.01 -12.41
N LYS A 136 -16.08 -2.74 -12.72
CA LYS A 136 -16.58 -1.79 -11.71
C LYS A 136 -17.90 -2.27 -11.09
N GLN A 137 -18.85 -2.72 -11.90
CA GLN A 137 -20.14 -3.24 -11.41
C GLN A 137 -19.97 -4.50 -10.54
N ALA A 138 -18.97 -5.33 -10.84
CA ALA A 138 -18.61 -6.49 -10.01
C ALA A 138 -17.94 -6.10 -8.67
N GLY A 139 -17.55 -4.83 -8.49
CA GLY A 139 -17.02 -4.32 -7.23
C GLY A 139 -15.52 -4.02 -7.22
N CYS A 140 -14.87 -3.87 -8.38
CA CYS A 140 -13.51 -3.33 -8.44
C CYS A 140 -13.50 -1.88 -7.97
N ILE A 141 -12.60 -1.56 -7.03
CA ILE A 141 -12.46 -0.22 -6.45
C ILE A 141 -11.70 0.73 -7.38
N ALA A 142 -10.79 0.19 -8.16
CA ALA A 142 -9.96 0.88 -9.15
C ALA A 142 -9.63 -0.08 -10.30
N LEU A 143 -8.96 0.43 -11.33
CA LEU A 143 -8.50 -0.34 -12.47
C LEU A 143 -7.01 -0.06 -12.73
N SER A 144 -6.25 -1.09 -13.07
CA SER A 144 -4.81 -1.00 -13.33
C SER A 144 -4.38 -2.02 -14.39
N ASN A 145 -3.23 -1.80 -14.98
CA ASN A 145 -2.53 -2.84 -15.76
C ASN A 145 -1.36 -3.44 -14.99
N ALA A 146 -1.31 -3.20 -13.67
CA ALA A 146 -0.16 -3.49 -12.83
C ALA A 146 1.13 -2.91 -13.47
N ARG A 147 2.19 -3.70 -13.62
CA ARG A 147 3.40 -3.28 -14.33
C ARG A 147 3.45 -3.70 -15.81
N ALA A 148 2.36 -4.33 -16.33
CA ALA A 148 2.30 -4.67 -17.74
C ALA A 148 2.15 -3.38 -18.60
N PRO A 149 3.03 -3.17 -19.58
CA PRO A 149 3.09 -1.89 -20.28
C PRO A 149 1.88 -1.68 -21.21
N ILE A 150 1.41 -0.43 -21.30
CA ILE A 150 0.49 0.05 -22.34
C ILE A 150 1.31 0.95 -23.25
N LYS A 151 1.99 0.35 -24.25
CA LYS A 151 2.94 1.06 -25.12
C LYS A 151 2.28 2.10 -26.05
N ASN A 152 1.04 1.86 -26.44
CA ASN A 152 0.35 2.73 -27.38
C ASN A 152 -0.38 3.85 -26.65
N ALA A 153 0.11 5.09 -26.80
CA ALA A 153 -0.48 6.28 -26.19
C ALA A 153 -1.95 6.50 -26.59
N LEU A 154 -2.38 6.09 -27.81
CA LEU A 154 -3.77 6.17 -28.22
C LEU A 154 -4.66 5.19 -27.45
N VAL A 155 -4.16 3.97 -27.17
CA VAL A 155 -4.86 3.00 -26.33
C VAL A 155 -5.00 3.55 -24.90
N LEU A 156 -3.94 4.07 -24.32
CA LEU A 156 -3.97 4.67 -22.99
C LEU A 156 -4.93 5.87 -22.93
N ARG A 157 -4.91 6.75 -23.92
CA ARG A 157 -5.87 7.86 -24.03
C ARG A 157 -7.32 7.35 -24.04
N ARG A 158 -7.65 6.35 -24.84
CA ARG A 158 -9.00 5.75 -24.92
C ARG A 158 -9.43 5.13 -23.58
N ILE A 159 -8.51 4.46 -22.88
CA ILE A 159 -8.73 3.95 -21.52
C ILE A 159 -9.12 5.10 -20.58
N MET A 160 -8.36 6.21 -20.60
CA MET A 160 -8.61 7.37 -19.76
C MET A 160 -9.95 8.05 -20.08
N GLU A 161 -10.27 8.26 -21.35
CA GLU A 161 -11.56 8.82 -21.81
C GLU A 161 -12.73 7.96 -21.34
N TYR A 162 -12.62 6.63 -21.49
CA TYR A 162 -13.63 5.68 -21.02
C TYR A 162 -13.75 5.69 -19.49
N ALA A 163 -12.64 5.64 -18.77
CA ALA A 163 -12.62 5.69 -17.31
C ALA A 163 -13.23 7.00 -16.78
N LYS A 164 -12.94 8.13 -17.40
CA LYS A 164 -13.54 9.45 -17.07
C LYS A 164 -15.05 9.42 -17.23
N THR A 165 -15.56 8.91 -18.38
CA THR A 165 -17.00 8.84 -18.66
C THR A 165 -17.75 8.05 -17.57
N HIS A 166 -17.14 7.03 -16.99
CA HIS A 166 -17.74 6.19 -15.96
C HIS A 166 -17.30 6.52 -14.54
N ASN A 167 -16.62 7.64 -14.33
CA ASN A 167 -16.07 8.06 -13.02
C ASN A 167 -15.30 6.92 -12.32
N MET A 168 -14.31 6.36 -13.02
CA MET A 168 -13.43 5.32 -12.51
C MET A 168 -12.08 5.90 -12.11
N LEU A 169 -11.50 5.38 -11.04
CA LEU A 169 -10.10 5.59 -10.71
C LEU A 169 -9.25 4.62 -11.52
N ILE A 170 -8.24 5.13 -12.23
CA ILE A 170 -7.20 4.29 -12.81
C ILE A 170 -5.90 4.42 -12.03
N MET A 171 -5.17 3.32 -11.91
CA MET A 171 -3.87 3.26 -11.25
C MET A 171 -2.83 2.87 -12.29
N LEU A 172 -1.86 3.73 -12.52
CA LEU A 172 -0.83 3.56 -13.54
C LEU A 172 0.56 3.43 -12.90
N THR A 173 1.38 2.57 -13.44
CA THR A 173 2.81 2.54 -13.17
C THR A 173 3.52 3.43 -14.18
N ALA A 174 4.31 4.38 -13.70
CA ALA A 174 5.11 5.26 -14.54
C ALA A 174 6.42 4.55 -14.89
N GLU A 175 6.45 3.79 -15.98
CA GLU A 175 7.65 3.09 -16.45
C GLU A 175 7.66 3.00 -17.98
N ASP A 176 8.70 3.56 -18.58
CA ASP A 176 9.01 3.33 -19.98
C ASP A 176 9.75 1.99 -20.13
N CYS A 177 9.08 1.03 -20.75
CA CYS A 177 9.56 -0.35 -20.82
C CYS A 177 10.79 -0.54 -21.74
N ASP A 178 11.01 0.37 -22.69
CA ASP A 178 12.17 0.31 -23.59
C ASP A 178 13.40 0.91 -22.90
N LEU A 179 13.22 1.99 -22.12
CA LEU A 179 14.27 2.57 -21.28
C LEU A 179 14.61 1.72 -20.04
N SER A 180 13.69 0.90 -19.55
CA SER A 180 13.90 -0.01 -18.42
C SER A 180 14.31 -1.43 -18.85
N ALA A 181 14.35 -1.70 -20.15
CA ALA A 181 14.57 -3.04 -20.71
C ALA A 181 15.84 -3.70 -20.14
N ASN A 182 15.66 -4.95 -19.66
CA ASN A 182 16.73 -5.76 -19.07
C ASN A 182 17.35 -5.21 -17.77
N GLY A 183 16.90 -4.05 -17.29
CA GLY A 183 17.38 -3.47 -16.04
C GLY A 183 16.95 -4.28 -14.81
N LYS A 184 17.82 -4.35 -13.81
CA LYS A 184 17.60 -5.12 -12.58
C LYS A 184 17.66 -4.28 -11.31
N MET A 185 18.32 -3.13 -11.37
CA MET A 185 18.49 -2.20 -10.26
C MET A 185 18.60 -0.77 -10.78
N HIS A 186 18.76 0.21 -9.90
CA HIS A 186 19.02 1.59 -10.29
C HIS A 186 20.31 1.72 -11.12
N GLU A 187 20.25 2.47 -12.22
CA GLU A 187 21.45 2.81 -13.00
C GLU A 187 22.32 3.78 -12.22
N GLY A 188 23.55 3.37 -11.94
CA GLY A 188 24.46 4.19 -11.15
C GLY A 188 25.78 3.48 -10.82
N PRO A 189 26.61 4.08 -9.96
CA PRO A 189 27.90 3.52 -9.57
C PRO A 189 27.79 2.10 -9.00
N THR A 190 26.75 1.81 -8.21
CA THR A 190 26.53 0.49 -7.60
C THR A 190 26.24 -0.57 -8.67
N ALA A 191 25.37 -0.28 -9.65
CA ALA A 191 25.08 -1.17 -10.77
C ALA A 191 26.35 -1.47 -11.59
N ASN A 192 27.12 -0.42 -11.88
CA ASN A 192 28.38 -0.56 -12.64
C ASN A 192 29.42 -1.44 -11.89
N ARG A 193 29.56 -1.24 -10.57
CA ARG A 193 30.44 -2.04 -9.72
C ARG A 193 30.03 -3.51 -9.69
N LEU A 194 28.71 -3.79 -9.69
CA LEU A 194 28.16 -5.14 -9.65
C LEU A 194 28.05 -5.77 -11.05
N GLY A 195 28.24 -5.01 -12.13
CA GLY A 195 28.07 -5.50 -13.51
C GLY A 195 26.60 -5.84 -13.83
N LEU A 196 25.65 -5.20 -13.16
CA LEU A 196 24.21 -5.39 -13.38
C LEU A 196 23.66 -4.32 -14.32
N ALA A 197 22.71 -4.70 -15.17
CA ALA A 197 22.01 -3.76 -16.03
C ALA A 197 21.16 -2.80 -15.16
N GLY A 198 21.34 -1.49 -15.38
CA GLY A 198 20.66 -0.45 -14.64
C GLY A 198 19.33 -0.03 -15.27
N ILE A 199 18.43 0.50 -14.44
CA ILE A 199 17.20 1.20 -14.84
C ILE A 199 17.39 2.68 -14.53
N ALA A 200 17.55 3.50 -15.55
CA ALA A 200 17.73 4.93 -15.40
C ALA A 200 16.47 5.58 -14.76
N ALA A 201 16.65 6.63 -13.96
CA ALA A 201 15.53 7.39 -13.40
C ALA A 201 14.64 8.00 -14.50
N VAL A 202 15.21 8.29 -15.67
CA VAL A 202 14.49 8.83 -16.81
C VAL A 202 13.43 7.86 -17.36
N ALA A 203 13.55 6.55 -17.14
CA ALA A 203 12.53 5.58 -17.53
C ALA A 203 11.20 5.85 -16.79
N GLU A 204 11.26 6.26 -15.52
CA GLU A 204 10.07 6.64 -14.73
C GLU A 204 9.57 8.02 -15.13
N THR A 205 10.44 9.03 -15.19
CA THR A 205 10.01 10.42 -15.42
C THR A 205 9.49 10.68 -16.84
N THR A 206 10.00 9.99 -17.86
CA THR A 206 9.50 10.07 -19.24
C THR A 206 8.08 9.51 -19.33
N ALA A 207 7.83 8.34 -18.78
CA ALA A 207 6.50 7.75 -18.75
C ALA A 207 5.53 8.61 -17.95
N LEU A 208 5.95 9.12 -16.78
CA LEU A 208 5.13 10.00 -15.95
C LEU A 208 4.75 11.29 -16.70
N ALA A 209 5.70 11.92 -17.39
CA ALA A 209 5.42 13.14 -18.18
C ALA A 209 4.37 12.88 -19.27
N GLN A 210 4.50 11.81 -20.03
CA GLN A 210 3.54 11.42 -21.04
C GLN A 210 2.14 11.16 -20.43
N GLN A 211 2.09 10.43 -19.31
CA GLN A 211 0.84 10.09 -18.65
C GLN A 211 0.16 11.34 -18.06
N LEU A 212 0.90 12.29 -17.48
CA LEU A 212 0.37 13.56 -16.97
C LEU A 212 -0.26 14.42 -18.06
N LEU A 213 0.35 14.51 -19.25
CA LEU A 213 -0.24 15.20 -20.41
C LEU A 213 -1.56 14.57 -20.84
N LEU A 214 -1.68 13.23 -20.75
CA LEU A 214 -2.93 12.55 -21.03
C LEU A 214 -3.98 12.77 -19.92
N VAL A 215 -3.58 12.90 -18.68
CA VAL A 215 -4.47 13.30 -17.57
C VAL A 215 -4.99 14.72 -17.79
N GLU A 216 -4.12 15.65 -18.14
CA GLU A 216 -4.50 17.03 -18.47
C GLU A 216 -5.54 17.08 -19.60
N LEU A 217 -5.29 16.32 -20.67
CA LEU A 217 -6.20 16.24 -21.83
C LEU A 217 -7.56 15.64 -21.49
N THR A 218 -7.60 14.57 -20.66
CA THR A 218 -8.81 13.78 -20.44
C THR A 218 -9.56 14.13 -19.16
N GLY A 219 -8.89 14.74 -18.19
CA GLY A 219 -9.40 14.96 -16.84
C GLY A 219 -9.72 13.66 -16.08
N CYS A 220 -9.09 12.54 -16.45
CA CYS A 220 -9.29 11.25 -15.79
C CYS A 220 -8.67 11.25 -14.40
N ARG A 221 -9.39 10.74 -13.39
CA ARG A 221 -8.83 10.49 -12.05
C ARG A 221 -7.76 9.41 -12.13
N THR A 222 -6.53 9.79 -11.90
CA THR A 222 -5.37 8.90 -12.05
C THR A 222 -4.53 8.86 -10.78
N HIS A 223 -4.18 7.66 -10.37
CA HIS A 223 -3.23 7.40 -9.30
C HIS A 223 -1.95 6.82 -9.89
N PHE A 224 -0.81 7.41 -9.58
CA PHE A 224 0.51 6.93 -9.99
C PHE A 224 1.12 6.06 -8.93
N SER A 225 1.19 4.75 -9.21
CA SER A 225 1.60 3.75 -8.25
C SER A 225 3.11 3.60 -8.19
N GLN A 226 3.65 3.49 -6.97
CA GLN A 226 5.03 3.13 -6.65
C GLN A 226 6.07 4.03 -7.34
N LEU A 227 5.98 5.34 -7.15
CA LEU A 227 7.04 6.24 -7.58
C LEU A 227 8.34 5.96 -6.82
N SER A 228 9.48 6.06 -7.50
CA SER A 228 10.78 5.73 -6.92
C SER A 228 11.82 6.84 -6.98
N CYS A 229 11.61 7.90 -7.77
CA CYS A 229 12.60 8.98 -7.88
C CYS A 229 12.07 10.35 -7.45
N GLY A 230 12.96 11.15 -6.87
CA GLY A 230 12.63 12.48 -6.36
C GLY A 230 12.10 13.44 -7.42
N ARG A 231 12.54 13.32 -8.67
CA ARG A 231 12.02 14.11 -9.78
C ARG A 231 10.53 13.85 -10.01
N SER A 232 10.09 12.60 -9.91
CA SER A 232 8.68 12.24 -10.05
C SER A 232 7.80 12.88 -8.97
N VAL A 233 8.29 12.97 -7.73
CA VAL A 233 7.58 13.66 -6.64
C VAL A 233 7.33 15.12 -7.00
N ALA A 234 8.35 15.82 -7.51
CA ALA A 234 8.20 17.21 -7.96
C ALA A 234 7.15 17.34 -9.07
N MET A 235 7.16 16.44 -10.06
CA MET A 235 6.19 16.43 -11.16
C MET A 235 4.75 16.21 -10.66
N ILE A 236 4.54 15.32 -9.69
CA ILE A 236 3.20 15.10 -9.09
C ILE A 236 2.75 16.35 -8.33
N ARG A 237 3.64 16.96 -7.54
CA ARG A 237 3.35 18.18 -6.77
C ARG A 237 2.93 19.32 -7.72
N ASP A 238 3.66 19.52 -8.82
CA ASP A 238 3.35 20.53 -9.83
C ASP A 238 1.99 20.25 -10.50
N ALA A 239 1.70 18.99 -10.83
CA ALA A 239 0.42 18.59 -11.41
C ALA A 239 -0.76 18.83 -10.43
N GLN A 240 -0.59 18.50 -9.14
CA GLN A 240 -1.58 18.77 -8.11
C GLN A 240 -1.80 20.28 -7.91
N ALA A 241 -0.74 21.08 -7.92
CA ALA A 241 -0.83 22.54 -7.83
C ALA A 241 -1.59 23.16 -9.03
N GLN A 242 -1.52 22.55 -10.20
CA GLN A 242 -2.31 22.90 -11.39
C GLN A 242 -3.76 22.39 -11.33
N GLY A 243 -4.15 21.68 -10.28
CA GLY A 243 -5.50 21.14 -10.10
C GLY A 243 -5.81 19.88 -10.91
N LEU A 244 -4.80 19.19 -11.43
CA LEU A 244 -5.02 17.91 -12.10
C LEU A 244 -5.52 16.85 -11.10
N PRO A 245 -6.45 15.97 -11.49
CA PRO A 245 -7.02 14.96 -10.61
C PRO A 245 -6.05 13.77 -10.43
N VAL A 246 -4.87 14.05 -9.89
CA VAL A 246 -3.79 13.07 -9.70
C VAL A 246 -3.47 12.84 -8.24
N SER A 247 -3.04 11.63 -7.93
CA SER A 247 -2.45 11.21 -6.67
C SER A 247 -1.33 10.22 -6.93
N ALA A 248 -0.47 9.98 -5.94
CA ALA A 248 0.60 9.01 -6.09
C ALA A 248 0.92 8.30 -4.76
N ASP A 249 1.59 7.17 -4.85
CA ASP A 249 2.16 6.47 -3.71
C ASP A 249 3.63 6.09 -3.92
N VAL A 250 4.25 5.69 -2.83
CA VAL A 250 5.60 5.14 -2.78
C VAL A 250 5.60 3.84 -1.99
N ALA A 251 6.37 2.85 -2.44
CA ALA A 251 6.55 1.63 -1.68
C ALA A 251 7.43 1.88 -0.43
N ILE A 252 7.06 1.28 0.72
CA ILE A 252 7.82 1.41 1.96
C ILE A 252 9.28 1.00 1.80
N ALA A 253 9.58 0.04 0.93
CA ALA A 253 10.94 -0.38 0.62
C ALA A 253 11.80 0.79 0.09
N ASN A 254 11.24 1.65 -0.77
CA ASN A 254 11.92 2.82 -1.32
C ASN A 254 12.10 3.96 -0.30
N LEU A 255 11.41 3.91 0.84
CA LEU A 255 11.60 4.84 1.97
C LEU A 255 12.65 4.33 2.97
N MET A 256 12.86 3.01 3.05
CA MET A 256 13.79 2.38 3.99
C MET A 256 15.16 2.09 3.41
N PHE A 257 15.22 1.70 2.14
CA PHE A 257 16.40 1.13 1.50
C PHE A 257 16.83 1.94 0.27
N THR A 258 18.08 1.77 -0.13
CA THR A 258 18.69 2.40 -1.30
C THR A 258 19.30 1.35 -2.24
N ASP A 259 19.83 1.77 -3.37
CA ASP A 259 20.55 0.92 -4.31
C ASP A 259 21.82 0.30 -3.68
N GLU A 260 22.37 0.90 -2.61
CA GLU A 260 23.52 0.35 -1.88
C GLU A 260 23.18 -0.95 -1.12
N ASP A 261 21.90 -1.17 -0.74
CA ASP A 261 21.47 -2.39 -0.05
C ASP A 261 21.51 -3.64 -0.96
N VAL A 262 21.63 -3.44 -2.28
CA VAL A 262 21.83 -4.52 -3.27
C VAL A 262 23.25 -5.09 -3.22
N ASN A 263 24.19 -4.44 -2.53
CA ASN A 263 25.57 -4.91 -2.43
C ASN A 263 25.63 -6.38 -1.98
N GLY A 264 26.61 -7.11 -2.54
CA GLY A 264 26.73 -8.55 -2.33
C GLY A 264 25.72 -9.40 -3.13
N PHE A 265 25.04 -8.80 -4.11
CA PHE A 265 24.02 -9.47 -4.91
C PHE A 265 22.85 -10.02 -4.08
N ASN A 266 22.46 -9.30 -3.01
CA ASN A 266 21.38 -9.72 -2.17
C ASN A 266 20.03 -9.58 -2.92
N SER A 267 19.53 -10.69 -3.42
CA SER A 267 18.29 -10.75 -4.21
C SER A 267 17.03 -10.35 -3.42
N THR A 268 17.12 -10.33 -2.08
CA THR A 268 16.00 -9.85 -1.24
C THR A 268 15.67 -8.38 -1.53
N PHE A 269 16.69 -7.57 -1.91
CA PHE A 269 16.53 -6.17 -2.31
C PHE A 269 16.22 -5.97 -3.80
N TYR A 270 16.03 -7.06 -4.57
CA TYR A 270 15.56 -6.94 -5.94
C TYR A 270 14.04 -6.69 -5.95
N VAL A 271 13.67 -5.45 -6.25
CA VAL A 271 12.29 -4.96 -6.34
C VAL A 271 12.05 -4.14 -7.62
N GLN A 272 10.81 -3.96 -7.96
CA GLN A 272 10.33 -3.06 -9.02
C GLN A 272 9.19 -2.18 -8.48
N PRO A 273 9.35 -0.83 -8.61
CA PRO A 273 10.50 -0.10 -9.15
C PRO A 273 11.77 -0.37 -8.32
N PRO A 274 12.97 -0.13 -8.89
CA PRO A 274 14.21 -0.39 -8.17
C PRO A 274 14.38 0.57 -6.98
N LEU A 275 15.12 0.12 -5.98
CA LEU A 275 15.64 1.00 -4.95
C LEU A 275 16.57 2.01 -5.61
N ARG A 276 16.43 3.29 -5.27
CA ARG A 276 17.17 4.41 -5.86
C ARG A 276 18.22 4.94 -4.90
N THR A 277 18.81 6.08 -5.26
CA THR A 277 19.83 6.75 -4.44
C THR A 277 19.27 7.27 -3.11
N GLU A 278 20.17 7.55 -2.16
CA GLU A 278 19.80 8.20 -0.90
C GLU A 278 19.14 9.58 -1.12
N ALA A 279 19.53 10.29 -2.19
CA ALA A 279 18.88 11.57 -2.56
C ALA A 279 17.41 11.36 -2.97
N ASP A 280 17.12 10.31 -3.74
CA ASP A 280 15.76 9.95 -4.11
C ASP A 280 14.96 9.50 -2.88
N ARG A 281 15.54 8.64 -2.01
CA ARG A 281 14.91 8.20 -0.77
C ARG A 281 14.47 9.38 0.11
N LYS A 282 15.35 10.36 0.30
CA LYS A 282 15.04 11.59 1.06
C LYS A 282 13.94 12.42 0.41
N ALA A 283 13.94 12.53 -0.91
CA ALA A 283 12.88 13.27 -1.64
C ALA A 283 11.52 12.56 -1.53
N LEU A 284 11.50 11.22 -1.56
CA LEU A 284 10.29 10.43 -1.34
C LEU A 284 9.76 10.60 0.09
N LEU A 285 10.61 10.54 1.11
CA LEU A 285 10.25 10.82 2.51
C LEU A 285 9.69 12.24 2.69
N ALA A 286 10.30 13.23 2.06
CA ALA A 286 9.78 14.59 2.06
C ALA A 286 8.39 14.67 1.41
N GLY A 287 8.16 13.93 0.31
CA GLY A 287 6.85 13.85 -0.35
C GLY A 287 5.78 13.15 0.49
N VAL A 288 6.16 12.22 1.37
CA VAL A 288 5.24 11.62 2.35
C VAL A 288 4.95 12.59 3.49
N ASN A 289 5.98 13.25 4.03
CA ASN A 289 5.84 14.18 5.16
C ASN A 289 4.99 15.41 4.80
N ASP A 290 5.02 15.89 3.55
CA ASP A 290 4.19 17.02 3.10
C ASP A 290 2.81 16.61 2.58
N GLY A 291 2.49 15.31 2.57
CA GLY A 291 1.19 14.78 2.14
C GLY A 291 1.00 14.64 0.62
N THR A 292 2.04 14.80 -0.19
CA THR A 292 2.01 14.57 -1.64
C THR A 292 1.83 13.08 -1.97
N LEU A 293 2.48 12.19 -1.20
CA LEU A 293 2.51 10.74 -1.45
C LEU A 293 1.78 9.96 -0.35
N ALA A 294 1.03 8.94 -0.76
CA ALA A 294 0.63 7.83 0.10
C ALA A 294 1.79 6.82 0.23
N ILE A 295 1.69 5.92 1.21
CA ILE A 295 2.60 4.78 1.35
C ILE A 295 1.84 3.52 0.98
N CYS A 296 2.45 2.65 0.16
CA CYS A 296 1.95 1.30 -0.11
C CYS A 296 2.98 0.23 0.31
N SER A 297 2.53 -1.02 0.42
CA SER A 297 3.45 -2.12 0.69
C SER A 297 4.25 -2.54 -0.54
N ASN A 298 3.65 -2.47 -1.72
CA ASN A 298 4.13 -3.13 -2.94
C ASN A 298 4.47 -4.60 -2.69
N HIS A 299 3.62 -5.24 -1.86
CA HIS A 299 3.82 -6.61 -1.42
C HIS A 299 3.79 -7.60 -2.57
N GLN A 300 4.81 -8.44 -2.62
CA GLN A 300 4.91 -9.55 -3.55
C GLN A 300 5.63 -10.73 -2.89
N ALA A 301 4.83 -11.68 -2.41
CA ALA A 301 5.33 -12.93 -1.85
C ALA A 301 5.97 -13.78 -2.94
N GLN A 302 7.23 -14.19 -2.71
CA GLN A 302 8.00 -15.04 -3.60
C GLN A 302 8.46 -16.31 -2.89
N ASP A 303 8.58 -17.39 -3.65
CA ASP A 303 9.20 -18.62 -3.15
C ASP A 303 10.67 -18.40 -2.81
N ILE A 304 11.16 -19.16 -1.84
CA ILE A 304 12.60 -19.15 -1.47
C ILE A 304 13.49 -19.45 -2.68
N ALA A 305 13.07 -20.37 -3.55
CA ALA A 305 13.81 -20.72 -4.77
C ALA A 305 13.96 -19.54 -5.73
N ALA A 306 12.92 -18.72 -5.90
CA ALA A 306 12.92 -17.54 -6.75
C ALA A 306 13.91 -16.47 -6.27
N LYS A 307 14.25 -16.45 -4.98
CA LYS A 307 15.24 -15.53 -4.38
C LYS A 307 16.63 -16.12 -4.23
N LYS A 308 16.80 -17.43 -4.34
CA LYS A 308 18.13 -18.10 -4.30
C LYS A 308 18.85 -18.13 -5.66
N ALA A 309 18.16 -17.79 -6.73
CA ALA A 309 18.77 -17.66 -8.06
C ALA A 309 19.82 -16.52 -8.07
N PRO A 310 20.80 -16.54 -8.99
CA PRO A 310 21.65 -15.37 -9.21
C PRO A 310 20.84 -14.11 -9.41
N PHE A 311 21.30 -12.96 -8.90
CA PHE A 311 20.52 -11.71 -8.84
C PHE A 311 19.79 -11.37 -10.16
N ALA A 312 20.48 -11.50 -11.28
CA ALA A 312 19.92 -11.22 -12.62
C ALA A 312 18.79 -12.20 -13.05
N ALA A 313 18.73 -13.39 -12.45
CA ALA A 313 17.73 -14.43 -12.72
C ALA A 313 16.70 -14.55 -11.57
N ALA A 314 16.87 -13.82 -10.48
CA ALA A 314 15.94 -13.81 -9.38
C ALA A 314 14.63 -13.08 -9.78
N GLU A 315 13.54 -13.40 -9.08
CA GLU A 315 12.26 -12.70 -9.24
C GLU A 315 12.21 -11.45 -8.35
N PRO A 316 11.70 -10.31 -8.86
CA PRO A 316 11.53 -9.12 -8.05
C PRO A 316 10.45 -9.29 -6.99
N GLY A 317 10.49 -8.48 -5.93
CA GLY A 317 9.44 -8.38 -4.92
C GLY A 317 9.91 -8.64 -3.50
N MET A 318 9.13 -8.11 -2.55
CA MET A 318 9.31 -8.27 -1.11
C MET A 318 7.98 -8.67 -0.45
N SER A 319 8.05 -9.56 0.55
CA SER A 319 6.91 -9.93 1.40
C SER A 319 6.90 -9.02 2.63
N ILE A 320 6.03 -8.00 2.67
CA ILE A 320 6.14 -6.89 3.64
C ILE A 320 4.91 -6.76 4.55
N LEU A 321 3.76 -7.36 4.23
CA LEU A 321 2.50 -7.07 4.92
C LEU A 321 2.61 -7.21 6.45
N ASP A 322 3.21 -8.29 6.96
CA ASP A 322 3.35 -8.54 8.41
C ASP A 322 4.17 -7.44 9.13
N THR A 323 5.11 -6.82 8.43
CA THR A 323 6.10 -5.89 9.01
C THR A 323 5.85 -4.43 8.64
N TRP A 324 4.82 -4.15 7.83
CA TRP A 324 4.61 -2.85 7.20
C TRP A 324 4.50 -1.69 8.20
N LEU A 325 3.64 -1.82 9.23
CA LEU A 325 3.51 -0.78 10.26
C LEU A 325 4.79 -0.62 11.08
N SER A 326 5.44 -1.74 11.44
CA SER A 326 6.69 -1.67 12.21
C SER A 326 7.85 -1.05 11.41
N MET A 327 7.89 -1.24 10.09
CA MET A 327 8.83 -0.53 9.21
C MET A 327 8.57 0.98 9.23
N MET A 328 7.31 1.42 9.11
CA MET A 328 6.94 2.84 9.18
C MET A 328 7.26 3.45 10.56
N LEU A 329 6.93 2.77 11.66
CA LEU A 329 7.23 3.23 13.02
C LEU A 329 8.74 3.27 13.29
N THR A 330 9.52 2.40 12.64
CA THR A 330 10.99 2.48 12.70
C THR A 330 11.50 3.77 12.04
N LEU A 331 10.92 4.21 10.92
CA LEU A 331 11.24 5.51 10.30
C LEU A 331 10.81 6.68 11.20
N VAL A 332 9.66 6.56 11.87
CA VAL A 332 9.21 7.56 12.86
C VAL A 332 10.21 7.66 14.03
N ASN A 333 10.65 6.54 14.56
CA ASN A 333 11.64 6.51 15.64
C ASN A 333 12.99 7.11 15.21
N LYS A 334 13.38 6.93 13.95
CA LYS A 334 14.57 7.57 13.35
C LYS A 334 14.38 9.07 13.06
N ARG A 335 13.18 9.63 13.26
CA ARG A 335 12.78 11.01 12.93
C ARG A 335 12.91 11.34 11.44
N GLU A 336 12.81 10.35 10.57
CA GLU A 336 12.78 10.51 9.12
C GLU A 336 11.34 10.68 8.61
N LEU A 337 10.36 10.15 9.36
CA LEU A 337 8.94 10.22 9.07
C LEU A 337 8.19 10.79 10.28
N GLU A 338 7.31 11.75 10.07
CA GLU A 338 6.45 12.29 11.13
C GLU A 338 5.27 11.35 11.39
N LEU A 339 4.89 11.13 12.66
CA LEU A 339 3.82 10.19 13.03
C LEU A 339 2.48 10.56 12.39
N ASN A 340 2.11 11.84 12.39
CA ASN A 340 0.87 12.31 11.74
C ASN A 340 0.92 12.12 10.22
N ALA A 341 2.07 12.35 9.58
CA ALA A 341 2.26 12.12 8.16
C ALA A 341 2.17 10.63 7.83
N MET A 342 2.75 9.75 8.65
CA MET A 342 2.61 8.30 8.52
C MET A 342 1.14 7.87 8.51
N ILE A 343 0.35 8.32 9.51
CA ILE A 343 -1.08 7.97 9.59
C ILE A 343 -1.84 8.52 8.37
N ASN A 344 -1.56 9.78 7.99
CA ASN A 344 -2.16 10.38 6.81
C ASN A 344 -1.85 9.57 5.55
N ALA A 345 -0.58 9.23 5.32
CA ALA A 345 -0.12 8.55 4.11
C ALA A 345 -0.50 7.06 4.03
N SER A 346 -0.76 6.39 5.16
CA SER A 346 -1.09 4.96 5.20
C SER A 346 -2.57 4.65 5.50
N SER A 347 -3.38 5.66 5.85
CA SER A 347 -4.80 5.47 6.15
C SER A 347 -5.68 6.53 5.48
N ILE A 348 -5.50 7.82 5.81
CA ILE A 348 -6.42 8.89 5.42
C ILE A 348 -6.34 9.18 3.91
N LEU A 349 -5.14 9.40 3.39
CA LEU A 349 -4.92 9.68 1.97
C LEU A 349 -5.29 8.49 1.07
N PRO A 350 -4.91 7.24 1.38
CA PRO A 350 -5.43 6.06 0.66
C PRO A 350 -6.95 5.96 0.65
N ALA A 351 -7.62 6.21 1.78
CA ALA A 351 -9.09 6.23 1.83
C ALA A 351 -9.67 7.29 0.86
N LYS A 352 -9.12 8.51 0.87
CA LYS A 352 -9.53 9.60 -0.05
C LYS A 352 -9.30 9.22 -1.52
N ILE A 353 -8.17 8.61 -1.84
CA ILE A 353 -7.84 8.12 -3.20
C ILE A 353 -8.89 7.12 -3.67
N LEU A 354 -9.25 6.16 -2.82
CA LEU A 354 -10.22 5.10 -3.14
C LEU A 354 -11.69 5.55 -3.02
N GLY A 355 -11.96 6.75 -2.50
CA GLY A 355 -13.32 7.21 -2.23
C GLY A 355 -13.99 6.51 -1.04
N LEU A 356 -13.19 6.02 -0.09
CA LEU A 356 -13.64 5.42 1.16
C LEU A 356 -13.76 6.49 2.25
N LYS A 357 -14.53 6.18 3.28
CA LYS A 357 -14.57 7.02 4.49
C LYS A 357 -13.30 6.80 5.30
N ALA A 358 -12.70 7.88 5.76
CA ALA A 358 -11.45 7.87 6.52
C ALA A 358 -11.68 8.30 7.98
N GLY A 359 -10.76 7.87 8.84
CA GLY A 359 -10.68 8.30 10.23
C GLY A 359 -11.65 7.59 11.17
N LEU A 360 -11.57 7.98 12.46
CA LEU A 360 -12.36 7.43 13.57
C LEU A 360 -13.59 8.32 13.81
N GLN A 361 -14.64 8.10 13.06
CA GLN A 361 -15.88 8.90 13.15
C GLN A 361 -17.01 8.09 13.76
N LEU A 362 -17.86 8.77 14.53
CA LEU A 362 -19.09 8.16 15.06
C LEU A 362 -19.98 7.61 13.94
N LYS A 363 -20.62 6.48 14.20
CA LYS A 363 -21.52 5.78 13.27
C LYS A 363 -20.82 5.25 11.99
N GLN A 364 -19.49 5.19 11.96
CA GLN A 364 -18.74 4.49 10.92
C GLN A 364 -18.28 3.13 11.41
N LEU A 365 -17.99 2.24 10.44
CA LEU A 365 -17.40 0.94 10.74
C LEU A 365 -16.07 1.13 11.48
N ALA A 366 -15.88 0.40 12.57
CA ALA A 366 -14.66 0.45 13.36
C ALA A 366 -13.54 -0.28 12.60
N ASN A 367 -12.78 0.47 11.82
CA ASN A 367 -11.52 0.07 11.21
C ASN A 367 -10.40 0.77 11.97
N LEU A 368 -9.69 0.05 12.80
CA LEU A 368 -8.68 0.63 13.68
C LEU A 368 -7.59 -0.37 14.05
N VAL A 369 -6.47 0.18 14.51
CA VAL A 369 -5.30 -0.58 14.97
C VAL A 369 -4.86 -0.06 16.31
N VAL A 370 -4.52 -0.98 17.23
CA VAL A 370 -3.82 -0.68 18.47
C VAL A 370 -2.40 -1.19 18.36
N VAL A 371 -1.42 -0.32 18.65
CA VAL A 371 0.00 -0.63 18.50
C VAL A 371 0.81 -0.10 19.69
N LYS A 372 1.66 -0.94 20.28
CA LYS A 372 2.66 -0.54 21.28
C LYS A 372 3.84 0.10 20.53
N GLN A 373 3.76 1.41 20.32
CA GLN A 373 4.68 2.17 19.46
C GLN A 373 6.15 2.01 19.84
N GLU A 374 6.46 1.97 21.15
CA GLU A 374 7.82 1.89 21.69
C GLU A 374 8.34 0.44 21.80
N ALA A 375 7.51 -0.56 21.52
CA ALA A 375 7.92 -1.95 21.60
C ALA A 375 8.94 -2.29 20.51
N LYS A 376 9.97 -3.04 20.88
CA LYS A 376 10.96 -3.61 19.96
C LYS A 376 10.54 -4.99 19.54
N VAL A 377 10.39 -5.22 18.26
CA VAL A 377 9.94 -6.48 17.68
C VAL A 377 10.98 -7.01 16.71
N CYS A 378 11.27 -8.32 16.81
CA CYS A 378 12.10 -9.02 15.84
C CYS A 378 11.25 -10.09 15.15
N TYR A 379 11.05 -9.96 13.86
CA TYR A 379 10.29 -10.93 13.07
C TYR A 379 11.19 -12.05 12.57
N SER A 380 10.71 -13.29 12.71
CA SER A 380 11.35 -14.48 12.14
C SER A 380 10.53 -15.03 10.97
N ALA A 381 11.11 -15.93 10.20
CA ALA A 381 10.39 -16.61 9.13
C ALA A 381 9.16 -17.40 9.63
N ASP A 382 9.21 -17.88 10.87
CA ASP A 382 8.10 -18.63 11.49
C ASP A 382 7.03 -17.73 12.08
N SER A 383 7.38 -16.48 12.43
CA SER A 383 6.43 -15.53 13.03
C SER A 383 5.57 -14.79 12.02
N ILE A 384 5.95 -14.72 10.74
CA ILE A 384 5.17 -14.04 9.68
C ILE A 384 4.12 -14.97 9.07
N ALA A 385 2.93 -14.42 8.83
CA ALA A 385 1.80 -15.15 8.28
C ALA A 385 1.83 -15.26 6.74
N SER A 386 2.49 -14.33 6.06
CA SER A 386 2.64 -14.39 4.60
C SER A 386 3.34 -15.68 4.15
N THR A 387 2.91 -16.20 3.01
CA THR A 387 3.57 -17.36 2.38
C THR A 387 4.99 -17.04 1.91
N GLY A 388 5.24 -15.80 1.50
CA GLY A 388 6.57 -15.35 1.08
C GLY A 388 7.50 -15.07 2.26
N LYS A 389 8.70 -15.65 2.22
CA LYS A 389 9.75 -15.39 3.23
C LYS A 389 10.83 -14.41 2.73
N ASN A 390 10.57 -13.78 1.58
CA ASN A 390 11.44 -12.77 0.96
C ASN A 390 11.25 -11.38 1.59
N ASN A 391 11.34 -11.32 2.91
CA ASN A 391 11.21 -10.08 3.68
C ASN A 391 12.62 -9.62 4.12
N PRO A 392 13.05 -8.38 3.76
CA PRO A 392 14.42 -7.92 4.02
C PRO A 392 14.72 -7.62 5.49
N VAL A 393 13.68 -7.48 6.32
CA VAL A 393 13.84 -7.10 7.74
C VAL A 393 13.68 -8.27 8.71
N LEU A 394 13.66 -9.52 8.21
CA LEU A 394 13.65 -10.68 9.10
C LEU A 394 14.97 -10.77 9.87
N GLY A 395 14.87 -10.95 11.19
CA GLY A 395 16.01 -10.95 12.10
C GLY A 395 16.45 -9.57 12.56
N GLU A 396 15.91 -8.50 11.97
CA GLU A 396 16.17 -7.12 12.38
C GLU A 396 15.22 -6.66 13.49
N ILE A 397 15.68 -5.72 14.31
CA ILE A 397 14.83 -5.11 15.35
C ILE A 397 14.09 -3.92 14.73
N LEU A 398 12.77 -4.01 14.71
CA LEU A 398 11.87 -2.94 14.31
C LEU A 398 11.15 -2.35 15.53
N MET A 399 10.58 -1.15 15.35
CA MET A 399 9.74 -0.48 16.34
C MET A 399 8.26 -0.74 16.08
N GLY A 400 7.49 -0.92 17.14
CA GLY A 400 6.03 -1.03 17.08
C GLY A 400 5.52 -2.47 16.95
N GLU A 401 4.71 -2.89 17.92
CA GLU A 401 4.03 -4.18 17.96
C GLU A 401 2.52 -3.97 17.87
N VAL A 402 1.91 -4.49 16.80
CA VAL A 402 0.45 -4.48 16.65
C VAL A 402 -0.15 -5.44 17.66
N THR A 403 -1.03 -4.94 18.53
CA THR A 403 -1.70 -5.75 19.56
C THR A 403 -3.13 -6.11 19.21
N LEU A 404 -3.81 -5.24 18.41
CA LEU A 404 -5.18 -5.48 17.95
C LEU A 404 -5.40 -4.83 16.59
N THR A 405 -6.08 -5.53 15.70
CA THR A 405 -6.61 -4.95 14.46
C THR A 405 -8.09 -5.28 14.35
N LEU A 406 -8.91 -4.22 14.20
CA LEU A 406 -10.34 -4.37 13.92
C LEU A 406 -10.64 -3.96 12.47
N SER A 407 -11.33 -4.83 11.75
CA SER A 407 -11.85 -4.55 10.41
C SER A 407 -13.38 -4.66 10.42
N ALA A 408 -14.06 -3.57 10.10
CA ALA A 408 -15.52 -3.45 10.21
C ALA A 408 -16.07 -3.87 11.58
N GLY A 409 -15.37 -3.47 12.66
CA GLY A 409 -15.71 -3.80 14.04
C GLY A 409 -15.46 -5.23 14.45
N ARG A 410 -14.91 -6.08 13.58
CA ARG A 410 -14.53 -7.45 13.91
C ARG A 410 -13.06 -7.52 14.24
N GLU A 411 -12.71 -8.26 15.25
CA GLU A 411 -11.35 -8.60 15.56
C GLU A 411 -10.81 -9.55 14.47
N VAL A 412 -9.81 -9.07 13.73
CA VAL A 412 -9.15 -9.82 12.66
C VAL A 412 -7.72 -10.22 13.02
N TYR A 413 -7.17 -9.57 14.04
CA TYR A 413 -5.90 -9.96 14.66
C TYR A 413 -5.85 -9.48 16.13
N ARG A 414 -5.31 -10.33 17.00
CA ARG A 414 -4.91 -10.03 18.39
C ARG A 414 -3.58 -10.75 18.66
N ALA A 415 -2.60 -10.03 19.26
CA ALA A 415 -1.29 -10.57 19.66
C ALA A 415 -1.40 -11.50 20.88
#